data_225a8b8d99a572ac0ca437d9a2baeeca
#
_entry.id   225a8b8d99a572ac0ca437d9a2baeeca
#
_cell.length_a   1.000
_cell.length_b   1.000
_cell.length_c   1.000
_cell.angle_alpha   90.00
_cell.angle_beta   90.00
_cell.angle_gamma   90.00
#
_symmetry.space_group_name_H-M   'P 1'
#
loop_
_entity.id
_entity.type
_entity.pdbx_description
1 polymer ?
#
loop_
_entity_poly.entity_id
_entity_poly.type
_entity_poly.pdbx_seq_one_letter_code
_entity_poly.pdbx_strand_id
1 'polypeptide(L)'
;MSKDPLTERAGDVELGRLMMQLAADAYDVSAICLSGQTGAAQLPGGIPVTRIPKPQIRPAPLLADAVRKRRSLVHVRFDTAALAAAIEGVDADVFVAEHSYMAESFLRSNKFRNAALVVNTNVSEALVWRATRGTLGRLEASRLRRDEVRVARAANAVGTYDEPEAQFYRANGVPRARWLDLTLPPVPQVDVATSPRRLVFMGLRDWPPNQEAFLYALRLWPRIAAGIPGAELCVIGKKKPGAADPVYPDGVRDLGFVDDLQAFLGTCRAMIAPIKTGGGVRVKILDSLRMGLPVVGTSAAIGDLGSLFGLETFDDDDGFVEECRRLLVDQTGAAAIGDRLYEINRQRWEQRLPHRAVEALLRADTVAA
;
A
#
# COMPACT_ATOMS: atom_id res chain seq x y z
N MET A 1 3.30 2.68 -14.21
CA MET A 1 3.75 2.29 -12.85
C MET A 1 5.21 2.65 -12.66
N SER A 2 5.61 3.10 -11.46
CA SER A 2 7.01 3.45 -11.15
C SER A 2 7.91 2.23 -10.84
N LYS A 3 7.31 1.06 -10.73
CA LYS A 3 7.92 -0.22 -10.41
C LYS A 3 7.44 -1.30 -11.36
N ASP A 4 8.27 -2.31 -11.57
CA ASP A 4 7.92 -3.46 -12.42
C ASP A 4 6.98 -4.41 -11.64
N PRO A 5 5.74 -4.59 -12.12
CA PRO A 5 4.76 -5.40 -11.42
C PRO A 5 5.06 -6.91 -11.44
N LEU A 6 6.06 -7.37 -12.19
CA LEU A 6 6.46 -8.77 -12.26
C LEU A 6 7.62 -9.12 -11.33
N THR A 7 8.52 -8.17 -11.07
CA THR A 7 9.79 -8.44 -10.39
C THR A 7 9.91 -7.74 -9.03
N GLU A 8 9.20 -6.63 -8.83
CA GLU A 8 9.24 -5.90 -7.57
C GLU A 8 8.06 -6.33 -6.69
N ARG A 9 8.33 -6.53 -5.40
CA ARG A 9 7.33 -6.88 -4.38
C ARG A 9 7.26 -5.75 -3.35
N ALA A 10 6.18 -5.00 -3.39
CA ALA A 10 5.88 -3.92 -2.44
C ALA A 10 4.37 -3.69 -2.42
N GLY A 11 3.85 -3.10 -1.35
CA GLY A 11 2.41 -2.91 -1.19
C GLY A 11 1.75 -2.12 -2.33
N ASP A 12 2.40 -1.07 -2.81
CA ASP A 12 1.96 -0.28 -3.97
C ASP A 12 1.92 -1.10 -5.27
N VAL A 13 2.85 -2.03 -5.45
CA VAL A 13 2.87 -2.94 -6.61
C VAL A 13 1.72 -3.94 -6.53
N GLU A 14 1.46 -4.52 -5.37
CA GLU A 14 0.36 -5.48 -5.18
C GLU A 14 -1.00 -4.81 -5.44
N LEU A 15 -1.19 -3.57 -4.99
CA LEU A 15 -2.43 -2.85 -5.31
C LEU A 15 -2.53 -2.45 -6.77
N GLY A 16 -1.44 -2.06 -7.40
CA GLY A 16 -1.44 -1.81 -8.83
C GLY A 16 -1.83 -3.07 -9.63
N ARG A 17 -1.35 -4.24 -9.23
CA ARG A 17 -1.80 -5.52 -9.79
C ARG A 17 -3.28 -5.78 -9.55
N LEU A 18 -3.75 -5.59 -8.32
CA LEU A 18 -5.17 -5.73 -8.00
C LEU A 18 -6.03 -4.80 -8.84
N MET A 19 -5.66 -3.53 -8.97
CA MET A 19 -6.37 -2.56 -9.83
C MET A 19 -6.46 -3.04 -11.27
N MET A 20 -5.35 -3.52 -11.84
CA MET A 20 -5.34 -4.05 -13.22
C MET A 20 -6.22 -5.30 -13.35
N GLN A 21 -6.18 -6.22 -12.39
CA GLN A 21 -7.02 -7.42 -12.38
C GLN A 21 -8.51 -7.06 -12.29
N LEU A 22 -8.89 -6.15 -11.39
CA LEU A 22 -10.27 -5.70 -11.25
C LEU A 22 -10.78 -4.95 -12.48
N ALA A 23 -9.90 -4.18 -13.14
CA ALA A 23 -10.23 -3.49 -14.37
C ALA A 23 -10.38 -4.45 -15.57
N ALA A 24 -9.59 -5.52 -15.61
CA ALA A 24 -9.58 -6.48 -16.74
C ALA A 24 -10.91 -7.23 -16.92
N ASP A 25 -11.79 -7.22 -15.92
CA ASP A 25 -13.15 -7.77 -16.07
C ASP A 25 -14.04 -6.98 -17.04
N ALA A 26 -13.75 -5.69 -17.25
CA ALA A 26 -14.59 -4.79 -18.03
C ALA A 26 -13.85 -3.99 -19.10
N TYR A 27 -12.52 -4.00 -19.08
CA TYR A 27 -11.66 -3.20 -19.94
C TYR A 27 -10.50 -4.02 -20.53
N ASP A 28 -10.03 -3.62 -21.72
CA ASP A 28 -8.75 -4.03 -22.24
C ASP A 28 -7.63 -3.33 -21.48
N VAL A 29 -6.85 -4.07 -20.68
CA VAL A 29 -5.84 -3.51 -19.79
C VAL A 29 -4.44 -3.85 -20.27
N SER A 30 -3.58 -2.85 -20.30
CA SER A 30 -2.13 -3.02 -20.48
C SER A 30 -1.38 -2.13 -19.48
N ALA A 31 -0.12 -2.46 -19.22
CA ALA A 31 0.71 -1.71 -18.27
C ALA A 31 1.98 -1.19 -18.94
N ILE A 32 2.36 0.05 -18.61
CA ILE A 32 3.69 0.60 -18.86
C ILE A 32 4.36 0.75 -17.50
N CYS A 33 5.54 0.16 -17.29
CA CYS A 33 6.26 0.25 -16.04
C CYS A 33 7.72 0.67 -16.22
N LEU A 34 8.27 1.29 -15.18
CA LEU A 34 9.70 1.55 -15.10
C LEU A 34 10.40 0.33 -14.49
N SER A 35 11.36 -0.22 -15.21
CA SER A 35 12.03 -1.47 -14.83
C SER A 35 13.56 -1.38 -15.02
N GLY A 36 14.28 -2.19 -14.27
CA GLY A 36 15.68 -2.49 -14.53
C GLY A 36 15.86 -3.57 -15.62
N GLN A 37 14.78 -4.23 -16.02
CA GLN A 37 14.76 -5.21 -17.12
C GLN A 37 14.20 -4.58 -18.38
N THR A 38 14.47 -5.20 -19.51
CA THR A 38 13.98 -4.78 -20.84
C THR A 38 13.08 -5.86 -21.44
N GLY A 39 12.30 -5.48 -22.45
CA GLY A 39 11.44 -6.39 -23.21
C GLY A 39 9.98 -6.40 -22.74
N ALA A 40 9.12 -6.96 -23.58
CA ALA A 40 7.72 -7.17 -23.27
C ALA A 40 7.55 -8.35 -22.29
N ALA A 41 6.51 -8.28 -21.49
CA ALA A 41 6.16 -9.31 -20.51
C ALA A 41 4.64 -9.34 -20.33
N GLN A 42 4.13 -10.31 -19.57
CA GLN A 42 2.71 -10.42 -19.27
C GLN A 42 2.52 -10.73 -17.79
N LEU A 43 1.52 -10.10 -17.16
CA LEU A 43 1.01 -10.48 -15.85
C LEU A 43 0.09 -11.71 -15.95
N PRO A 44 -0.17 -12.41 -14.84
CA PRO A 44 -1.24 -13.39 -14.76
C PRO A 44 -2.57 -12.81 -15.31
N GLY A 45 -3.30 -13.60 -16.06
CA GLY A 45 -4.50 -13.12 -16.79
C GLY A 45 -4.20 -12.52 -18.18
N GLY A 46 -2.93 -12.58 -18.64
CA GLY A 46 -2.57 -12.16 -20.00
C GLY A 46 -2.39 -10.65 -20.19
N ILE A 47 -2.37 -9.85 -19.13
CA ILE A 47 -2.23 -8.39 -19.21
C ILE A 47 -0.83 -8.03 -19.72
N PRO A 48 -0.70 -7.37 -20.89
CA PRO A 48 0.60 -7.00 -21.46
C PRO A 48 1.33 -5.95 -20.60
N VAL A 49 2.64 -6.08 -20.47
CA VAL A 49 3.50 -5.14 -19.74
C VAL A 49 4.63 -4.64 -20.63
N THR A 50 4.68 -3.34 -20.88
CA THR A 50 5.77 -2.66 -21.55
C THR A 50 6.74 -2.08 -20.54
N ARG A 51 8.01 -2.50 -20.61
CA ARG A 51 9.07 -2.08 -19.71
C ARG A 51 9.87 -0.93 -20.28
N ILE A 52 9.99 0.14 -19.51
CA ILE A 52 10.78 1.32 -19.84
C ILE A 52 11.95 1.42 -18.84
N PRO A 53 13.18 1.73 -19.29
CA PRO A 53 14.31 1.86 -18.38
C PRO A 53 14.06 2.88 -17.27
N LYS A 54 14.37 2.49 -16.04
CA LYS A 54 14.26 3.34 -14.85
C LYS A 54 15.22 4.53 -14.96
N PRO A 55 14.77 5.79 -14.78
CA PRO A 55 15.64 6.95 -14.89
C PRO A 55 16.72 6.94 -13.83
N GLN A 56 17.98 7.05 -14.24
CA GLN A 56 19.11 7.16 -13.33
C GLN A 56 19.08 8.49 -12.58
N ILE A 57 19.40 8.45 -11.28
CA ILE A 57 19.50 9.65 -10.46
C ILE A 57 20.84 10.33 -10.76
N ARG A 58 20.77 11.52 -11.37
CA ARG A 58 21.91 12.42 -11.57
C ARG A 58 21.66 13.69 -10.74
N PRO A 59 22.26 13.84 -9.54
CA PRO A 59 21.81 14.86 -8.57
C PRO A 59 21.84 16.30 -9.09
N ALA A 60 22.94 16.73 -9.72
CA ALA A 60 23.08 18.12 -10.18
C ALA A 60 22.11 18.47 -11.34
N PRO A 61 21.99 17.70 -12.43
CA PRO A 61 20.98 17.93 -13.45
C PRO A 61 19.55 17.89 -12.92
N LEU A 62 19.24 16.93 -12.02
CA LEU A 62 17.92 16.80 -11.41
C LEU A 62 17.54 18.04 -10.60
N LEU A 63 18.47 18.57 -9.81
CA LEU A 63 18.24 19.80 -9.04
C LEU A 63 18.05 21.02 -9.95
N ALA A 64 18.90 21.18 -10.97
CA ALA A 64 18.77 22.26 -11.94
C ALA A 64 17.41 22.23 -12.66
N ASP A 65 16.97 21.07 -13.10
CA ASP A 65 15.67 20.88 -13.73
C ASP A 65 14.51 21.13 -12.76
N ALA A 66 14.62 20.70 -11.51
CA ALA A 66 13.61 20.96 -10.49
C ALA A 66 13.43 22.48 -10.22
N VAL A 67 14.52 23.22 -10.20
CA VAL A 67 14.48 24.70 -10.06
C VAL A 67 13.90 25.33 -11.33
N ARG A 68 14.41 24.97 -12.51
CA ARG A 68 13.96 25.50 -13.80
C ARG A 68 12.48 25.28 -14.06
N LYS A 69 12.00 24.05 -13.81
CA LYS A 69 10.60 23.64 -14.01
C LYS A 69 9.71 24.06 -12.85
N ARG A 70 10.26 24.54 -11.73
CA ARG A 70 9.56 24.83 -10.47
C ARG A 70 8.75 23.65 -9.96
N ARG A 71 9.30 22.43 -10.10
CA ARG A 71 8.71 21.15 -9.70
C ARG A 71 9.50 20.50 -8.58
N SER A 72 8.89 19.58 -7.87
CA SER A 72 9.58 18.74 -6.90
C SER A 72 10.54 17.76 -7.59
N LEU A 73 11.56 17.31 -6.85
CA LEU A 73 12.58 16.40 -7.37
C LEU A 73 11.97 15.10 -7.92
N VAL A 74 10.92 14.58 -7.27
CA VAL A 74 10.26 13.35 -7.68
C VAL A 74 9.53 13.54 -9.00
N HIS A 75 8.72 14.60 -9.14
CA HIS A 75 7.97 14.88 -10.36
C HIS A 75 8.88 15.12 -11.57
N VAL A 76 10.01 15.79 -11.36
CA VAL A 76 11.01 15.98 -12.44
C VAL A 76 11.70 14.67 -12.82
N ARG A 77 12.05 13.85 -11.84
CA ARG A 77 12.75 12.57 -12.08
C ARG A 77 11.95 11.65 -12.98
N PHE A 78 10.64 11.59 -12.81
CA PHE A 78 9.77 10.67 -13.55
C PHE A 78 9.17 11.27 -14.83
N ASP A 79 9.41 12.56 -15.09
CA ASP A 79 9.07 13.21 -16.38
C ASP A 79 10.15 12.92 -17.44
N THR A 80 10.04 11.78 -18.11
CA THR A 80 11.04 11.31 -19.08
C THR A 80 10.51 11.24 -20.51
N ALA A 81 11.38 11.48 -21.49
CA ALA A 81 11.03 11.37 -22.90
C ALA A 81 10.66 9.92 -23.29
N ALA A 82 11.36 8.93 -22.72
CA ALA A 82 11.10 7.53 -23.00
C ALA A 82 9.70 7.10 -22.51
N LEU A 83 9.28 7.56 -21.33
CA LEU A 83 7.92 7.28 -20.83
C LEU A 83 6.86 8.01 -21.65
N ALA A 84 7.10 9.26 -22.04
CA ALA A 84 6.18 10.00 -22.90
C ALA A 84 6.01 9.31 -24.27
N ALA A 85 7.11 8.89 -24.91
CA ALA A 85 7.06 8.15 -26.17
C ALA A 85 6.29 6.81 -26.06
N ALA A 86 6.49 6.08 -24.95
CA ALA A 86 5.75 4.85 -24.71
C ALA A 86 4.23 5.12 -24.52
N ILE A 87 3.86 6.20 -23.83
CA ILE A 87 2.46 6.62 -23.68
C ILE A 87 1.86 7.00 -25.04
N GLU A 88 2.59 7.73 -25.87
CA GLU A 88 2.12 8.13 -27.21
C GLU A 88 1.91 6.95 -28.15
N GLY A 89 2.69 5.87 -27.96
CA GLY A 89 2.59 4.63 -28.74
C GLY A 89 1.42 3.72 -28.36
N VAL A 90 0.68 4.03 -27.29
CA VAL A 90 -0.48 3.24 -26.85
C VAL A 90 -1.77 3.93 -27.22
N ASP A 91 -2.70 3.19 -27.80
CA ASP A 91 -4.06 3.64 -28.03
C ASP A 91 -4.95 3.16 -26.88
N ALA A 92 -5.38 4.12 -26.01
CA ALA A 92 -6.22 3.86 -24.87
C ALA A 92 -7.07 5.09 -24.54
N ASP A 93 -8.29 4.83 -24.08
CA ASP A 93 -9.24 5.89 -23.67
C ASP A 93 -8.89 6.47 -22.30
N VAL A 94 -8.32 5.63 -21.40
CA VAL A 94 -8.01 5.99 -20.03
C VAL A 94 -6.58 5.59 -19.68
N PHE A 95 -5.80 6.54 -19.16
CA PHE A 95 -4.47 6.31 -18.61
C PHE A 95 -4.51 6.42 -17.09
N VAL A 96 -4.07 5.37 -16.41
CA VAL A 96 -3.97 5.35 -14.94
C VAL A 96 -2.52 5.56 -14.52
N ALA A 97 -2.25 6.64 -13.80
CA ALA A 97 -0.96 6.90 -13.21
C ALA A 97 -0.92 6.40 -11.77
N GLU A 98 -0.16 5.34 -11.52
CA GLU A 98 0.17 4.90 -10.18
C GLU A 98 1.17 5.87 -9.55
N HIS A 99 0.73 6.67 -8.61
CA HIS A 99 1.32 7.87 -8.06
C HIS A 99 1.25 9.11 -8.98
N SER A 100 1.05 10.28 -8.38
CA SER A 100 0.92 11.55 -9.10
C SER A 100 2.10 11.88 -10.00
N TYR A 101 3.32 11.57 -9.58
CA TYR A 101 4.53 11.85 -10.34
C TYR A 101 4.65 11.03 -11.64
N MET A 102 3.97 9.88 -11.75
CA MET A 102 3.94 9.10 -12.99
C MET A 102 3.08 9.75 -14.08
N ALA A 103 2.18 10.66 -13.72
CA ALA A 103 1.37 11.40 -14.66
C ALA A 103 2.12 12.51 -15.42
N GLU A 104 3.31 12.93 -14.98
CA GLU A 104 4.02 14.05 -15.60
C GLU A 104 4.32 13.85 -17.08
N SER A 105 4.75 12.64 -17.47
CA SER A 105 5.01 12.32 -18.87
C SER A 105 3.72 12.30 -19.72
N PHE A 106 2.59 11.86 -19.13
CA PHE A 106 1.27 11.90 -19.78
C PHE A 106 0.80 13.36 -19.97
N LEU A 107 0.90 14.21 -18.95
CA LEU A 107 0.52 15.62 -19.04
C LEU A 107 1.29 16.40 -20.11
N ARG A 108 2.48 15.91 -20.48
CA ARG A 108 3.31 16.50 -21.55
C ARG A 108 3.03 15.88 -22.92
N SER A 109 2.43 14.72 -22.99
CA SER A 109 2.15 13.98 -24.23
C SER A 109 0.94 14.57 -24.96
N ASN A 110 0.84 14.25 -26.25
CA ASN A 110 -0.33 14.60 -27.05
C ASN A 110 -1.61 13.89 -26.60
N LYS A 111 -1.50 12.73 -25.90
CA LYS A 111 -2.61 11.97 -25.35
C LYS A 111 -3.42 12.74 -24.30
N PHE A 112 -2.80 13.68 -23.58
CA PHE A 112 -3.50 14.49 -22.57
C PHE A 112 -4.73 15.25 -23.09
N ARG A 113 -4.79 15.52 -24.37
CA ARG A 113 -5.94 16.22 -24.98
C ARG A 113 -7.08 15.30 -25.40
N ASN A 114 -6.79 14.00 -25.58
CA ASN A 114 -7.70 13.07 -26.26
C ASN A 114 -8.04 11.84 -25.42
N ALA A 115 -7.40 11.64 -24.26
CA ALA A 115 -7.63 10.53 -23.38
C ALA A 115 -7.81 11.00 -21.93
N ALA A 116 -8.56 10.23 -21.14
CA ALA A 116 -8.75 10.53 -19.73
C ALA A 116 -7.51 10.16 -18.91
N LEU A 117 -7.19 10.99 -17.90
CA LEU A 117 -6.17 10.70 -16.89
C LEU A 117 -6.84 10.37 -15.57
N VAL A 118 -6.52 9.22 -15.03
CA VAL A 118 -6.83 8.85 -13.64
C VAL A 118 -5.53 8.80 -12.85
N VAL A 119 -5.51 9.39 -11.67
CA VAL A 119 -4.37 9.29 -10.76
C VAL A 119 -4.75 8.40 -9.59
N ASN A 120 -4.01 7.33 -9.37
CA ASN A 120 -4.15 6.46 -8.22
C ASN A 120 -3.01 6.78 -7.23
N THR A 121 -3.36 7.39 -6.10
CA THR A 121 -2.37 7.79 -5.09
C THR A 121 -2.24 6.68 -4.06
N ASN A 122 -1.13 5.97 -4.07
CA ASN A 122 -0.89 4.92 -3.06
C ASN A 122 -0.60 5.49 -1.67
N VAL A 123 0.02 6.66 -1.64
CA VAL A 123 0.33 7.44 -0.45
C VAL A 123 0.80 8.83 -0.87
N SER A 124 0.54 9.85 -0.06
CA SER A 124 1.13 11.17 -0.31
C SER A 124 2.65 11.14 -0.17
N GLU A 125 3.36 11.37 -1.27
CA GLU A 125 4.82 11.48 -1.29
C GLU A 125 5.32 12.62 -0.39
N ALA A 126 4.54 13.69 -0.26
CA ALA A 126 4.85 14.80 0.63
C ALA A 126 4.94 14.33 2.10
N LEU A 127 4.01 13.50 2.54
CA LEU A 127 4.03 12.94 3.89
C LEU A 127 5.18 11.95 4.08
N VAL A 128 5.41 11.08 3.09
CA VAL A 128 6.51 10.11 3.09
C VAL A 128 7.87 10.83 3.20
N TRP A 129 8.12 11.81 2.35
CA TRP A 129 9.39 12.54 2.36
C TRP A 129 9.60 13.31 3.66
N ARG A 130 8.55 13.96 4.16
CA ARG A 130 8.59 14.66 5.45
C ARG A 130 8.99 13.75 6.60
N ALA A 131 8.48 12.51 6.61
CA ALA A 131 8.74 11.53 7.66
C ALA A 131 10.10 10.84 7.52
N THR A 132 10.60 10.63 6.27
CA THR A 132 11.72 9.69 6.03
C THR A 132 13.01 10.33 5.52
N ARG A 133 13.00 11.60 5.07
CA ARG A 133 14.14 12.27 4.41
C ARG A 133 14.76 13.41 5.19
N GLY A 134 14.51 13.51 6.48
CA GLY A 134 15.08 14.51 7.36
C GLY A 134 14.81 15.96 6.89
N THR A 135 15.85 16.82 6.93
CA THR A 135 15.71 18.25 6.53
C THR A 135 15.34 18.41 5.06
N LEU A 136 15.97 17.65 4.16
CA LEU A 136 15.64 17.68 2.74
C LEU A 136 14.17 17.30 2.51
N GLY A 137 13.68 16.27 3.19
CA GLY A 137 12.28 15.86 3.08
C GLY A 137 11.32 16.93 3.55
N ARG A 138 11.64 17.64 4.63
CA ARG A 138 10.82 18.76 5.12
C ARG A 138 10.77 19.94 4.14
N LEU A 139 11.88 20.27 3.50
CA LEU A 139 11.96 21.33 2.48
C LEU A 139 11.20 20.96 1.20
N GLU A 140 11.32 19.71 0.74
CA GLU A 140 10.65 19.23 -0.47
C GLU A 140 9.15 18.94 -0.25
N ALA A 141 8.69 18.68 0.97
CA ALA A 141 7.31 18.26 1.25
C ALA A 141 6.28 19.28 0.74
N SER A 142 6.54 20.58 0.88
CA SER A 142 5.64 21.63 0.38
C SER A 142 5.58 21.67 -1.15
N ARG A 143 6.70 21.42 -1.81
CA ARG A 143 6.79 21.36 -3.28
C ARG A 143 6.10 20.10 -3.81
N LEU A 144 6.31 18.97 -3.14
CA LEU A 144 5.66 17.70 -3.45
C LEU A 144 4.14 17.86 -3.33
N ARG A 145 3.64 18.37 -2.20
CA ARG A 145 2.20 18.59 -2.00
C ARG A 145 1.59 19.49 -3.07
N ARG A 146 2.28 20.57 -3.43
CA ARG A 146 1.82 21.45 -4.51
C ARG A 146 1.73 20.71 -5.85
N ASP A 147 2.72 19.88 -6.18
CA ASP A 147 2.74 19.13 -7.43
C ASP A 147 1.71 18.00 -7.43
N GLU A 148 1.51 17.30 -6.31
CA GLU A 148 0.44 16.31 -6.12
C GLU A 148 -0.93 16.93 -6.42
N VAL A 149 -1.24 18.07 -5.78
CA VAL A 149 -2.51 18.78 -6.02
C VAL A 149 -2.63 19.27 -7.45
N ARG A 150 -1.55 19.80 -8.03
CA ARG A 150 -1.55 20.29 -9.42
C ARG A 150 -1.86 19.16 -10.41
N VAL A 151 -1.23 18.01 -10.24
CA VAL A 151 -1.47 16.82 -11.08
C VAL A 151 -2.90 16.29 -10.85
N ALA A 152 -3.33 16.21 -9.60
CA ALA A 152 -4.68 15.77 -9.25
C ALA A 152 -5.78 16.66 -9.89
N ARG A 153 -5.57 17.98 -9.93
CA ARG A 153 -6.48 18.94 -10.60
C ARG A 153 -6.52 18.77 -12.12
N ALA A 154 -5.44 18.26 -12.72
CA ALA A 154 -5.39 18.00 -14.16
C ALA A 154 -5.97 16.63 -14.52
N ALA A 155 -6.20 15.76 -13.54
CA ALA A 155 -6.77 14.44 -13.74
C ALA A 155 -8.31 14.48 -13.82
N ASN A 156 -8.88 13.54 -14.55
CA ASN A 156 -10.32 13.34 -14.64
C ASN A 156 -10.88 12.72 -13.34
N ALA A 157 -10.11 11.86 -12.67
CA ALA A 157 -10.45 11.33 -11.35
C ALA A 157 -9.19 11.00 -10.54
N VAL A 158 -9.33 10.96 -9.22
CA VAL A 158 -8.26 10.58 -8.29
C VAL A 158 -8.77 9.49 -7.35
N GLY A 159 -8.07 8.37 -7.30
CA GLY A 159 -8.26 7.31 -6.32
C GLY A 159 -7.26 7.43 -5.18
N THR A 160 -7.73 7.29 -3.94
CA THR A 160 -6.91 7.24 -2.72
C THR A 160 -7.21 5.96 -1.94
N TYR A 161 -6.35 5.60 -1.02
CA TYR A 161 -6.56 4.41 -0.17
C TYR A 161 -6.91 4.75 1.29
N ASP A 162 -7.17 6.02 1.55
CA ASP A 162 -7.84 6.46 2.76
C ASP A 162 -8.75 7.67 2.48
N GLU A 163 -9.78 7.80 3.28
CA GLU A 163 -10.77 8.87 3.13
C GLU A 163 -10.21 10.24 3.49
N PRO A 164 -9.34 10.40 4.53
CA PRO A 164 -8.69 11.69 4.79
C PRO A 164 -7.90 12.24 3.60
N GLU A 165 -7.22 11.39 2.83
CA GLU A 165 -6.51 11.82 1.63
C GLU A 165 -7.49 12.23 0.51
N ALA A 166 -8.59 11.50 0.33
CA ALA A 166 -9.64 11.89 -0.61
C ALA A 166 -10.27 13.23 -0.24
N GLN A 167 -10.54 13.45 1.05
CA GLN A 167 -11.04 14.74 1.57
C GLN A 167 -10.05 15.87 1.33
N PHE A 168 -8.77 15.61 1.58
CA PHE A 168 -7.71 16.58 1.29
C PHE A 168 -7.74 17.02 -0.19
N TYR A 169 -7.82 16.09 -1.13
CA TYR A 169 -7.89 16.43 -2.56
C TYR A 169 -9.18 17.19 -2.90
N ARG A 170 -10.34 16.78 -2.37
CA ARG A 170 -11.62 17.50 -2.58
C ARG A 170 -11.55 18.94 -2.07
N ALA A 171 -11.02 19.13 -0.87
CA ALA A 171 -10.81 20.46 -0.28
C ALA A 171 -9.82 21.33 -1.08
N ASN A 172 -8.96 20.70 -1.89
CA ASN A 172 -8.01 21.39 -2.76
C ASN A 172 -8.47 21.47 -4.23
N GLY A 173 -9.77 21.42 -4.49
CA GLY A 173 -10.36 21.63 -5.82
C GLY A 173 -10.28 20.42 -6.76
N VAL A 174 -10.30 19.21 -6.21
CA VAL A 174 -10.36 17.94 -6.95
C VAL A 174 -11.65 17.21 -6.54
N PRO A 175 -12.82 17.62 -7.03
CA PRO A 175 -14.12 17.10 -6.57
C PRO A 175 -14.30 15.61 -6.84
N ARG A 176 -13.62 15.07 -7.84
CA ARG A 176 -13.65 13.65 -8.22
C ARG A 176 -12.59 12.80 -7.51
N ALA A 177 -12.02 13.28 -6.41
CA ALA A 177 -11.20 12.46 -5.53
C ALA A 177 -12.09 11.54 -4.68
N ARG A 178 -11.77 10.24 -4.67
CA ARG A 178 -12.54 9.23 -3.94
C ARG A 178 -11.65 8.23 -3.24
N TRP A 179 -12.07 7.81 -2.09
CA TRP A 179 -11.49 6.67 -1.41
C TRP A 179 -11.89 5.38 -2.13
N LEU A 180 -10.92 4.53 -2.41
CA LEU A 180 -11.10 3.19 -2.94
C LEU A 180 -11.10 2.21 -1.77
N ASP A 181 -12.27 1.80 -1.34
CA ASP A 181 -12.49 0.84 -0.27
C ASP A 181 -12.23 -0.62 -0.71
N LEU A 182 -11.04 -0.86 -1.26
CA LEU A 182 -10.67 -2.15 -1.82
C LEU A 182 -10.53 -3.23 -0.75
N THR A 183 -10.92 -4.44 -1.14
CA THR A 183 -10.61 -5.68 -0.43
C THR A 183 -9.88 -6.64 -1.38
N LEU A 184 -9.14 -7.59 -0.83
CA LEU A 184 -8.45 -8.59 -1.63
C LEU A 184 -9.37 -9.80 -1.89
N PRO A 185 -9.13 -10.56 -2.98
CA PRO A 185 -9.86 -11.81 -3.20
C PRO A 185 -9.68 -12.74 -2.01
N PRO A 186 -10.74 -13.39 -1.52
CA PRO A 186 -10.63 -14.32 -0.42
C PRO A 186 -9.73 -15.50 -0.78
N VAL A 187 -9.00 -15.99 0.19
CA VAL A 187 -8.15 -17.18 0.09
C VAL A 187 -8.63 -18.19 1.13
N PRO A 188 -8.11 -19.43 1.18
CA PRO A 188 -8.48 -20.38 2.23
C PRO A 188 -8.36 -19.74 3.61
N GLN A 189 -9.43 -19.87 4.40
CA GLN A 189 -9.52 -19.29 5.73
C GLN A 189 -8.51 -19.94 6.68
N VAL A 190 -7.91 -19.14 7.56
CA VAL A 190 -7.06 -19.62 8.66
C VAL A 190 -7.92 -20.27 9.74
N ASP A 191 -7.54 -21.45 10.17
CA ASP A 191 -8.14 -22.07 11.36
C ASP A 191 -7.50 -21.51 12.64
N VAL A 192 -8.00 -20.35 13.06
CA VAL A 192 -7.54 -19.69 14.29
C VAL A 192 -7.83 -20.56 15.52
N ALA A 193 -8.88 -21.39 15.48
CA ALA A 193 -9.29 -22.27 16.60
C ALA A 193 -8.24 -23.35 16.92
N THR A 194 -7.37 -23.71 15.98
CA THR A 194 -6.29 -24.69 16.21
C THR A 194 -4.90 -24.05 16.24
N SER A 195 -4.81 -22.73 16.02
CA SER A 195 -3.54 -22.02 15.94
C SER A 195 -2.79 -22.01 17.27
N PRO A 196 -1.45 -22.08 17.30
CA PRO A 196 -0.66 -21.88 18.51
C PRO A 196 -0.75 -20.43 19.00
N ARG A 197 -0.21 -20.15 20.21
CA ARG A 197 -0.09 -18.81 20.79
C ARG A 197 0.97 -17.97 20.10
N ARG A 198 0.77 -17.71 18.82
CA ARG A 198 1.74 -17.05 17.94
C ARG A 198 1.16 -15.77 17.37
N LEU A 199 1.81 -14.67 17.64
CA LEU A 199 1.59 -13.40 16.95
C LEU A 199 2.60 -13.23 15.81
N VAL A 200 2.23 -12.50 14.78
CA VAL A 200 3.14 -12.16 13.68
C VAL A 200 3.23 -10.66 13.49
N PHE A 201 4.45 -10.16 13.36
CA PHE A 201 4.75 -8.83 12.83
C PHE A 201 5.25 -8.96 11.39
N MET A 202 4.65 -8.21 10.47
CA MET A 202 5.01 -8.26 9.05
C MET A 202 5.43 -6.88 8.54
N GLY A 203 6.65 -6.79 7.95
CA GLY A 203 7.08 -5.54 7.32
C GLY A 203 8.49 -5.54 6.77
N LEU A 204 8.69 -4.84 5.64
CA LEU A 204 10.03 -4.55 5.12
C LEU A 204 10.70 -3.53 6.03
N ARG A 205 11.81 -3.91 6.68
CA ARG A 205 12.50 -3.11 7.71
C ARG A 205 13.50 -2.10 7.17
N ASP A 206 13.69 -2.03 5.86
CA ASP A 206 14.36 -0.92 5.18
C ASP A 206 13.44 0.32 5.06
N TRP A 207 12.14 0.16 5.28
CA TRP A 207 11.17 1.23 5.36
C TRP A 207 11.07 1.77 6.81
N PRO A 208 11.40 3.07 7.07
CA PRO A 208 11.51 3.59 8.44
C PRO A 208 10.27 3.36 9.33
N PRO A 209 9.02 3.58 8.89
CA PRO A 209 7.86 3.29 9.73
C PRO A 209 7.73 1.83 10.15
N ASN A 210 8.10 0.88 9.27
CA ASN A 210 8.10 -0.54 9.63
C ASN A 210 9.24 -0.87 10.60
N GLN A 211 10.41 -0.25 10.45
CA GLN A 211 11.52 -0.42 11.38
C GLN A 211 11.17 0.11 12.78
N GLU A 212 10.54 1.28 12.85
CA GLU A 212 10.04 1.85 14.11
C GLU A 212 9.02 0.92 14.77
N ALA A 213 8.02 0.47 14.01
CA ALA A 213 6.99 -0.45 14.50
C ALA A 213 7.56 -1.80 14.94
N PHE A 214 8.58 -2.32 14.25
CA PHE A 214 9.31 -3.53 14.66
C PHE A 214 9.97 -3.36 16.03
N LEU A 215 10.75 -2.29 16.20
CA LEU A 215 11.42 -2.02 17.48
C LEU A 215 10.40 -1.78 18.61
N TYR A 216 9.28 -1.16 18.28
CA TYR A 216 8.19 -0.97 19.21
C TYR A 216 7.51 -2.30 19.62
N ALA A 217 7.29 -3.21 18.66
CA ALA A 217 6.80 -4.55 18.95
C ALA A 217 7.73 -5.32 19.91
N LEU A 218 9.06 -5.26 19.66
CA LEU A 218 10.04 -5.88 20.55
C LEU A 218 10.01 -5.30 21.98
N ARG A 219 9.82 -3.99 22.12
CA ARG A 219 9.71 -3.32 23.41
C ARG A 219 8.47 -3.77 24.18
N LEU A 220 7.33 -3.96 23.52
CA LEU A 220 6.08 -4.38 24.14
C LEU A 220 6.03 -5.88 24.42
N TRP A 221 6.78 -6.68 23.68
CA TRP A 221 6.70 -8.14 23.74
C TRP A 221 6.85 -8.75 25.13
N PRO A 222 7.81 -8.34 25.98
CA PRO A 222 7.93 -8.90 27.32
C PRO A 222 6.65 -8.75 28.17
N ARG A 223 5.92 -7.64 27.99
CA ARG A 223 4.64 -7.40 28.65
C ARG A 223 3.53 -8.26 28.05
N ILE A 224 3.53 -8.44 26.74
CA ILE A 224 2.55 -9.28 26.02
C ILE A 224 2.71 -10.75 26.43
N ALA A 225 3.93 -11.26 26.45
CA ALA A 225 4.23 -12.66 26.74
C ALA A 225 4.19 -13.04 28.24
N ALA A 226 4.24 -12.06 29.14
CA ALA A 226 4.33 -12.29 30.59
C ALA A 226 3.25 -13.25 31.10
N GLY A 227 3.67 -14.39 31.67
CA GLY A 227 2.76 -15.40 32.25
C GLY A 227 1.95 -16.20 31.21
N ILE A 228 2.29 -16.14 29.92
CA ILE A 228 1.63 -16.91 28.86
C ILE A 228 2.61 -17.97 28.32
N PRO A 229 2.57 -19.22 28.81
CA PRO A 229 3.46 -20.28 28.34
C PRO A 229 3.31 -20.53 26.83
N GLY A 230 4.44 -20.66 26.12
CA GLY A 230 4.45 -20.93 24.69
C GLY A 230 4.05 -19.77 23.80
N ALA A 231 3.98 -18.54 24.33
CA ALA A 231 3.77 -17.34 23.52
C ALA A 231 4.97 -17.10 22.61
N GLU A 232 4.70 -16.86 21.33
CA GLU A 232 5.71 -16.56 20.30
C GLU A 232 5.34 -15.27 19.56
N LEU A 233 6.36 -14.45 19.23
CA LEU A 233 6.26 -13.38 18.25
C LEU A 233 7.17 -13.71 17.07
N CYS A 234 6.59 -14.01 15.92
CA CYS A 234 7.32 -14.19 14.68
C CYS A 234 7.43 -12.84 13.94
N VAL A 235 8.65 -12.48 13.56
CA VAL A 235 8.93 -11.28 12.75
C VAL A 235 9.28 -11.72 11.35
N ILE A 236 8.49 -11.27 10.37
CA ILE A 236 8.69 -11.58 8.96
C ILE A 236 8.87 -10.32 8.12
N GLY A 237 9.66 -10.45 7.06
CA GLY A 237 10.02 -9.37 6.16
C GLY A 237 11.52 -9.11 6.12
N LYS A 238 11.96 -8.58 4.97
CA LYS A 238 13.38 -8.36 4.71
C LYS A 238 13.99 -7.36 5.68
N LYS A 239 15.15 -7.70 6.24
CA LYS A 239 15.98 -6.80 7.05
C LYS A 239 16.63 -5.72 6.19
N LYS A 240 16.92 -4.57 6.79
CA LYS A 240 17.78 -3.57 6.15
C LYS A 240 19.19 -4.15 6.01
N PRO A 241 19.78 -4.14 4.81
CA PRO A 241 21.16 -4.61 4.62
C PRO A 241 22.13 -3.86 5.53
N GLY A 242 23.00 -4.61 6.22
CA GLY A 242 24.03 -4.05 7.11
C GLY A 242 23.53 -3.49 8.45
N ALA A 243 22.22 -3.59 8.76
CA ALA A 243 21.73 -3.25 10.08
C ALA A 243 22.10 -4.34 11.09
N ALA A 244 22.59 -3.92 12.27
CA ALA A 244 22.78 -4.83 13.39
C ALA A 244 21.42 -5.38 13.88
N ASP A 245 21.40 -6.64 14.28
CA ASP A 245 20.21 -7.20 14.93
C ASP A 245 20.05 -6.61 16.34
N PRO A 246 18.84 -6.24 16.74
CA PRO A 246 18.57 -5.85 18.11
C PRO A 246 18.67 -7.08 19.03
N VAL A 247 18.71 -6.84 20.32
CA VAL A 247 18.53 -7.92 21.30
C VAL A 247 17.05 -8.36 21.22
N TYR A 248 16.85 -9.63 20.89
CA TYR A 248 15.51 -10.22 20.84
C TYR A 248 15.08 -10.69 22.24
N PRO A 249 13.93 -10.26 22.75
CA PRO A 249 13.35 -10.86 23.95
C PRO A 249 13.03 -12.34 23.76
N ASP A 250 12.92 -13.08 24.85
CA ASP A 250 12.52 -14.49 24.84
C ASP A 250 11.17 -14.68 24.12
N GLY A 251 11.07 -15.74 23.31
CA GLY A 251 9.88 -16.02 22.52
C GLY A 251 9.76 -15.24 21.20
N VAL A 252 10.71 -14.35 20.90
CA VAL A 252 10.76 -13.67 19.60
C VAL A 252 11.60 -14.47 18.60
N ARG A 253 11.05 -14.67 17.39
CA ARG A 253 11.72 -15.36 16.29
C ARG A 253 11.71 -14.48 15.04
N ASP A 254 12.89 -14.03 14.63
CA ASP A 254 13.06 -13.29 13.38
C ASP A 254 13.30 -14.25 12.22
N LEU A 255 12.28 -14.47 11.41
CA LEU A 255 12.30 -15.42 10.30
C LEU A 255 12.75 -14.79 8.99
N GLY A 256 12.87 -13.47 8.94
CA GLY A 256 13.22 -12.77 7.71
C GLY A 256 12.19 -12.95 6.59
N PHE A 257 12.65 -13.33 5.40
CA PHE A 257 11.75 -13.59 4.27
C PHE A 257 11.14 -14.98 4.39
N VAL A 258 9.84 -15.09 4.14
CA VAL A 258 9.08 -16.34 4.13
C VAL A 258 8.56 -16.57 2.72
N ASP A 259 8.86 -17.73 2.13
CA ASP A 259 8.52 -18.04 0.74
C ASP A 259 7.01 -18.19 0.54
N ASP A 260 6.35 -18.94 1.40
CA ASP A 260 4.89 -19.10 1.41
C ASP A 260 4.28 -18.31 2.57
N LEU A 261 3.97 -17.04 2.30
CA LEU A 261 3.39 -16.14 3.28
C LEU A 261 2.03 -16.64 3.76
N GLN A 262 1.19 -17.15 2.86
CA GLN A 262 -0.16 -17.59 3.19
C GLN A 262 -0.13 -18.81 4.13
N ALA A 263 0.65 -19.82 3.80
CA ALA A 263 0.82 -20.99 4.65
C ALA A 263 1.37 -20.60 6.03
N PHE A 264 2.35 -19.68 6.08
CA PHE A 264 2.91 -19.23 7.35
C PHE A 264 1.88 -18.45 8.20
N LEU A 265 1.16 -17.51 7.62
CA LEU A 265 0.11 -16.77 8.33
C LEU A 265 -0.98 -17.70 8.85
N GLY A 266 -1.26 -18.79 8.13
CA GLY A 266 -2.14 -19.88 8.58
C GLY A 266 -1.72 -20.55 9.88
N THR A 267 -0.46 -20.38 10.32
CA THR A 267 0.04 -20.91 11.61
C THR A 267 0.01 -19.86 12.72
N CYS A 268 -0.54 -18.66 12.48
CA CYS A 268 -0.55 -17.57 13.44
C CYS A 268 -1.95 -17.36 14.05
N ARG A 269 -2.00 -16.87 15.30
CA ARG A 269 -3.21 -16.53 16.03
C ARG A 269 -3.73 -15.14 15.65
N ALA A 270 -2.81 -14.19 15.47
CA ALA A 270 -3.14 -12.83 15.06
C ALA A 270 -1.92 -12.13 14.47
N MET A 271 -2.17 -11.10 13.65
CA MET A 271 -1.15 -10.16 13.22
C MET A 271 -1.14 -8.92 14.12
N ILE A 272 0.06 -8.40 14.42
CA ILE A 272 0.23 -7.13 15.12
C ILE A 272 0.81 -6.07 14.19
N ALA A 273 0.27 -4.86 14.26
CA ALA A 273 0.69 -3.71 13.47
C ALA A 273 0.80 -2.44 14.31
N PRO A 274 1.82 -2.33 15.18
CA PRO A 274 2.01 -1.17 16.08
C PRO A 274 2.67 0.01 15.34
N ILE A 275 2.11 0.43 14.21
CA ILE A 275 2.63 1.50 13.35
C ILE A 275 2.15 2.84 13.89
N LYS A 276 3.06 3.73 14.26
CA LYS A 276 2.72 5.07 14.79
C LYS A 276 2.69 6.15 13.72
N THR A 277 3.46 5.97 12.66
CA THR A 277 3.58 6.93 11.57
C THR A 277 3.37 6.23 10.24
N GLY A 278 2.55 6.79 9.42
CA GLY A 278 2.29 6.24 8.09
C GLY A 278 0.88 6.54 7.64
N GLY A 279 0.63 6.30 6.41
CA GLY A 279 -0.66 6.38 5.72
C GLY A 279 -0.56 5.54 4.46
N GLY A 280 -1.61 5.57 3.66
CA GLY A 280 -1.65 4.86 2.39
C GLY A 280 -1.99 3.38 2.52
N VAL A 281 -1.44 2.61 1.63
CA VAL A 281 -1.83 1.23 1.37
C VAL A 281 -1.55 0.30 2.55
N ARG A 282 -2.61 -0.31 3.05
CA ARG A 282 -2.58 -1.23 4.20
C ARG A 282 -2.63 -2.70 3.76
N VAL A 283 -1.84 -3.06 2.72
CA VAL A 283 -1.88 -4.41 2.11
C VAL A 283 -1.72 -5.52 3.13
N LYS A 284 -0.81 -5.36 4.10
CA LYS A 284 -0.61 -6.36 5.16
C LYS A 284 -1.88 -6.61 6.01
N ILE A 285 -2.66 -5.55 6.28
CA ILE A 285 -3.93 -5.68 6.97
C ILE A 285 -4.93 -6.41 6.07
N LEU A 286 -5.07 -5.98 4.82
CA LEU A 286 -5.94 -6.63 3.85
C LEU A 286 -5.58 -8.12 3.64
N ASP A 287 -4.29 -8.46 3.62
CA ASP A 287 -3.83 -9.87 3.55
C ASP A 287 -4.30 -10.69 4.76
N SER A 288 -4.27 -10.12 5.95
CA SER A 288 -4.79 -10.78 7.15
C SER A 288 -6.32 -10.93 7.08
N LEU A 289 -7.03 -9.87 6.69
CA LEU A 289 -8.49 -9.85 6.64
C LEU A 289 -9.07 -10.86 5.63
N ARG A 290 -8.44 -10.98 4.43
CA ARG A 290 -8.92 -11.89 3.38
C ARG A 290 -8.82 -13.38 3.75
N MET A 291 -8.03 -13.71 4.75
CA MET A 291 -7.87 -15.07 5.27
C MET A 291 -8.42 -15.25 6.68
N GLY A 292 -9.05 -14.22 7.26
CA GLY A 292 -9.65 -14.29 8.58
C GLY A 292 -8.63 -14.32 9.72
N LEU A 293 -7.43 -13.78 9.53
CA LEU A 293 -6.45 -13.64 10.60
C LEU A 293 -6.75 -12.37 11.41
N PRO A 294 -7.03 -12.46 12.74
CA PRO A 294 -7.24 -11.29 13.59
C PRO A 294 -6.08 -10.31 13.54
N VAL A 295 -6.39 -9.02 13.70
CA VAL A 295 -5.40 -7.93 13.62
C VAL A 295 -5.49 -7.06 14.86
N VAL A 296 -4.35 -6.81 15.52
CA VAL A 296 -4.20 -5.77 16.55
C VAL A 296 -3.37 -4.64 15.97
N GLY A 297 -3.93 -3.46 15.86
CA GLY A 297 -3.25 -2.33 15.23
C GLY A 297 -3.58 -0.99 15.86
N THR A 298 -2.69 -0.04 15.62
CA THR A 298 -2.93 1.38 15.94
C THR A 298 -3.88 2.01 14.92
N SER A 299 -4.42 3.17 15.21
CA SER A 299 -5.22 3.97 14.28
C SER A 299 -4.47 4.26 12.97
N ALA A 300 -3.17 4.52 13.03
CA ALA A 300 -2.31 4.73 11.86
C ALA A 300 -2.18 3.46 10.99
N ALA A 301 -2.15 2.28 11.61
CA ALA A 301 -2.07 1.00 10.89
C ALA A 301 -3.40 0.61 10.26
N ILE A 302 -4.50 0.73 11.00
CA ILE A 302 -5.83 0.26 10.61
C ILE A 302 -6.52 1.26 9.66
N GLY A 303 -6.48 2.57 10.01
CA GLY A 303 -7.15 3.62 9.24
C GLY A 303 -8.62 3.31 8.98
N ASP A 304 -9.09 3.65 7.79
CA ASP A 304 -10.50 3.50 7.41
C ASP A 304 -10.97 2.03 7.29
N LEU A 305 -10.04 1.06 7.25
CA LEU A 305 -10.40 -0.36 7.36
C LEU A 305 -11.10 -0.67 8.69
N GLY A 306 -10.88 0.15 9.73
CA GLY A 306 -11.60 0.07 11.00
C GLY A 306 -13.12 0.11 10.82
N SER A 307 -13.61 1.09 10.08
CA SER A 307 -15.04 1.25 9.80
C SER A 307 -15.60 0.13 8.89
N LEU A 308 -14.80 -0.34 7.92
CA LEU A 308 -15.23 -1.37 6.98
C LEU A 308 -15.37 -2.76 7.61
N PHE A 309 -14.47 -3.09 8.53
CA PHE A 309 -14.36 -4.43 9.13
C PHE A 309 -14.73 -4.47 10.61
N GLY A 310 -15.11 -3.33 11.20
CA GLY A 310 -15.38 -3.23 12.63
C GLY A 310 -14.14 -3.55 13.47
N LEU A 311 -12.97 -3.05 13.06
CA LEU A 311 -11.71 -3.21 13.79
C LEU A 311 -11.57 -2.09 14.82
N GLU A 312 -11.21 -2.45 16.02
CA GLU A 312 -10.78 -1.52 17.06
C GLU A 312 -9.31 -1.14 16.87
N THR A 313 -8.93 0.03 17.38
CA THR A 313 -7.58 0.56 17.30
C THR A 313 -7.02 0.84 18.68
N PHE A 314 -5.73 0.57 18.85
CA PHE A 314 -5.04 0.67 20.15
C PHE A 314 -3.80 1.54 20.00
N ASP A 315 -3.90 2.81 20.38
CA ASP A 315 -2.83 3.80 20.19
C ASP A 315 -1.91 3.92 21.43
N ASP A 316 -2.38 3.50 22.59
CA ASP A 316 -1.58 3.43 23.83
C ASP A 316 -0.97 2.04 24.05
N ASP A 317 0.10 2.00 24.85
CA ASP A 317 0.84 0.77 25.12
C ASP A 317 -0.01 -0.26 25.88
N ASP A 318 -0.85 0.19 26.82
CA ASP A 318 -1.60 -0.70 27.72
C ASP A 318 -2.72 -1.41 26.97
N GLY A 319 -3.56 -0.68 26.24
CA GLY A 319 -4.63 -1.26 25.42
C GLY A 319 -4.08 -2.18 24.33
N PHE A 320 -2.97 -1.80 23.68
CA PHE A 320 -2.33 -2.65 22.67
C PHE A 320 -1.82 -3.97 23.27
N VAL A 321 -1.17 -3.91 24.43
CA VAL A 321 -0.68 -5.09 25.17
C VAL A 321 -1.84 -5.98 25.61
N GLU A 322 -2.88 -5.39 26.19
CA GLU A 322 -4.05 -6.11 26.69
C GLU A 322 -4.74 -6.89 25.55
N GLU A 323 -4.98 -6.25 24.43
CA GLU A 323 -5.61 -6.93 23.28
C GLU A 323 -4.73 -8.04 22.70
N CYS A 324 -3.42 -7.83 22.58
CA CYS A 324 -2.50 -8.89 22.17
C CYS A 324 -2.57 -10.10 23.12
N ARG A 325 -2.59 -9.85 24.43
CA ARG A 325 -2.70 -10.89 25.47
C ARG A 325 -4.03 -11.62 25.38
N ARG A 326 -5.13 -10.86 25.23
CA ARG A 326 -6.48 -11.41 25.08
C ARG A 326 -6.53 -12.43 23.93
N LEU A 327 -6.02 -12.06 22.75
CA LEU A 327 -5.98 -12.96 21.58
C LEU A 327 -5.07 -14.19 21.82
N LEU A 328 -3.96 -14.05 22.53
CA LEU A 328 -3.10 -15.19 22.86
C LEU A 328 -3.77 -16.18 23.81
N VAL A 329 -4.61 -15.73 24.73
CA VAL A 329 -5.23 -16.54 25.78
C VAL A 329 -6.62 -17.04 25.37
N ASP A 330 -7.46 -16.15 24.85
CA ASP A 330 -8.83 -16.46 24.43
C ASP A 330 -8.86 -16.94 22.96
N GLN A 331 -8.60 -18.21 22.78
CA GLN A 331 -8.59 -18.87 21.47
C GLN A 331 -9.97 -18.84 20.78
N THR A 332 -11.03 -19.04 21.54
CA THR A 332 -12.39 -19.05 21.00
C THR A 332 -12.81 -17.65 20.54
N GLY A 333 -12.53 -16.62 21.35
CA GLY A 333 -12.79 -15.24 20.96
C GLY A 333 -11.95 -14.80 19.75
N ALA A 334 -10.68 -15.22 19.69
CA ALA A 334 -9.84 -14.96 18.51
C ALA A 334 -10.38 -15.61 17.23
N ALA A 335 -10.86 -16.88 17.33
CA ALA A 335 -11.46 -17.58 16.20
C ALA A 335 -12.74 -16.86 15.72
N ALA A 336 -13.63 -16.48 16.64
CA ALA A 336 -14.85 -15.76 16.30
C ALA A 336 -14.57 -14.40 15.59
N ILE A 337 -13.51 -13.70 15.98
CA ILE A 337 -13.05 -12.49 15.28
C ILE A 337 -12.58 -12.85 13.87
N GLY A 338 -11.77 -13.88 13.74
CA GLY A 338 -11.27 -14.36 12.44
C GLY A 338 -12.41 -14.70 11.47
N ASP A 339 -13.38 -15.48 11.94
CA ASP A 339 -14.57 -15.86 11.15
C ASP A 339 -15.34 -14.64 10.65
N ARG A 340 -15.56 -13.66 11.53
CA ARG A 340 -16.25 -12.42 11.18
C ARG A 340 -15.49 -11.62 10.12
N LEU A 341 -14.18 -11.48 10.28
CA LEU A 341 -13.34 -10.72 9.34
C LEU A 341 -13.31 -11.38 7.96
N TYR A 342 -13.17 -12.70 7.93
CA TYR A 342 -13.21 -13.49 6.70
C TYR A 342 -14.55 -13.31 5.98
N GLU A 343 -15.65 -13.43 6.71
CA GLU A 343 -17.00 -13.31 6.14
C GLU A 343 -17.27 -11.92 5.57
N ILE A 344 -16.85 -10.84 6.26
CA ILE A 344 -16.95 -9.48 5.73
C ILE A 344 -16.17 -9.34 4.43
N ASN A 345 -14.92 -9.82 4.39
CA ASN A 345 -14.10 -9.75 3.17
C ASN A 345 -14.72 -10.55 2.03
N ARG A 346 -15.20 -11.78 2.31
CA ARG A 346 -15.84 -12.65 1.33
C ARG A 346 -17.11 -12.01 0.75
N GLN A 347 -18.00 -11.50 1.59
CA GLN A 347 -19.23 -10.83 1.16
C GLN A 347 -18.94 -9.60 0.29
N ARG A 348 -17.99 -8.75 0.68
CA ARG A 348 -17.60 -7.58 -0.11
C ARG A 348 -17.08 -7.98 -1.49
N TRP A 349 -16.31 -9.06 -1.55
CA TRP A 349 -15.79 -9.59 -2.82
C TRP A 349 -16.89 -10.17 -3.70
N GLU A 350 -17.76 -11.02 -3.15
CA GLU A 350 -18.90 -11.62 -3.86
C GLU A 350 -19.90 -10.56 -4.37
N GLN A 351 -20.13 -9.52 -3.60
CA GLN A 351 -20.93 -8.38 -4.02
C GLN A 351 -20.21 -7.49 -5.04
N ARG A 352 -18.99 -7.82 -5.44
CA ARG A 352 -18.17 -7.06 -6.40
C ARG A 352 -17.94 -5.60 -6.00
N LEU A 353 -17.87 -5.27 -4.69
CA LEU A 353 -17.65 -3.90 -4.24
C LEU A 353 -16.31 -3.34 -4.72
N PRO A 354 -15.17 -4.06 -4.61
CA PRO A 354 -13.89 -3.59 -5.15
C PRO A 354 -13.93 -3.36 -6.66
N HIS A 355 -14.59 -4.24 -7.42
CA HIS A 355 -14.74 -4.09 -8.87
C HIS A 355 -15.50 -2.81 -9.22
N ARG A 356 -16.64 -2.59 -8.56
CA ARG A 356 -17.45 -1.37 -8.76
C ARG A 356 -16.71 -0.10 -8.38
N ALA A 357 -15.89 -0.13 -7.31
CA ALA A 357 -15.06 1.01 -6.92
C ALA A 357 -14.03 1.37 -8.01
N VAL A 358 -13.36 0.37 -8.59
CA VAL A 358 -12.41 0.57 -9.70
C VAL A 358 -13.13 1.02 -10.97
N GLU A 359 -14.22 0.38 -11.35
CA GLU A 359 -15.02 0.81 -12.51
C GLU A 359 -15.49 2.26 -12.39
N ALA A 360 -16.01 2.65 -11.21
CA ALA A 360 -16.45 4.02 -10.96
C ALA A 360 -15.31 5.03 -10.99
N LEU A 361 -14.08 4.64 -10.61
CA LEU A 361 -12.89 5.47 -10.78
C LEU A 361 -12.54 5.64 -12.25
N LEU A 362 -12.56 4.55 -13.03
CA LEU A 362 -12.14 4.56 -14.44
C LEU A 362 -13.17 5.26 -15.36
N ARG A 363 -14.46 5.23 -15.00
CA ARG A 363 -15.52 5.99 -15.70
C ARG A 363 -15.48 7.49 -15.44
N ALA A 364 -14.31 8.05 -15.26
CA ALA A 364 -14.00 9.41 -14.80
C ALA A 364 -14.97 10.56 -15.22
N ASP A 365 -15.78 10.36 -16.25
CA ASP A 365 -16.70 11.37 -16.82
C ASP A 365 -18.14 11.30 -16.28
N THR A 366 -18.53 10.26 -15.54
CA THR A 366 -19.93 9.94 -15.27
C THR A 366 -20.41 10.26 -13.87
N VAL A 367 -19.67 11.00 -13.06
CA VAL A 367 -20.24 11.58 -11.84
C VAL A 367 -20.86 12.93 -12.22
N ALA A 368 -22.07 12.87 -12.77
CA ALA A 368 -22.96 14.02 -12.75
C ALA A 368 -23.09 14.51 -11.30
N ALA A 369 -23.00 15.82 -11.14
CA ALA A 369 -23.07 16.54 -9.90
C ALA A 369 -24.33 16.20 -9.09
#